data_c6e9880cde0136b77dc45784eb73d74f
#
_entry.id   c6e9880cde0136b77dc45784eb73d74f
#
_cell.length_a   1.000
_cell.length_b   1.000
_cell.length_c   1.000
_cell.angle_alpha   90.00
_cell.angle_beta   90.00
_cell.angle_gamma   90.00
#
_symmetry.space_group_name_H-M   'P 1'
#
loop_
_entity.id
_entity.type
_entity.pdbx_description
1 polymer ?
#
loop_
_entity_poly.entity_id
_entity_poly.type
_entity_poly.pdbx_seq_one_letter_code
_entity_poly.pdbx_strand_id
1 'polypeptide(L)'
;MKTFLVVAFLLIGVGLLNQSAYRVKETEKAILLEFGNLINAEIEPGLHFKLPIAQEVKKFDARVLTLDSQGETYYTLEKKPLIVDSFVKWRVADIERFYTGTSFDERRAQRLLSERVNEGLRNQISRREMYEVISGQRDQLMAELRKDLDAVMRESVGLEVVDVRVKKIDLPSEVSTTVYERMNSEREIEARQYRAEGQEQALAIRAKADRDSVVIEAEAYRESERLRGDGDAMAAEIYASAYSQDPEFYGFYRSINAYGEVFKDKGDLLVLDPDSDFFKYLESGIAK
;
A
#
# COMPACT_ATOMS: atom_id res chain seq x y z
N MET A 1 -78.88 9.94 45.16
CA MET A 1 -77.47 9.82 45.62
C MET A 1 -76.88 8.40 45.34
N LYS A 2 -77.57 7.31 45.64
CA LYS A 2 -77.04 5.95 45.43
C LYS A 2 -76.78 5.61 43.93
N THR A 3 -77.64 6.03 43.02
CA THR A 3 -77.45 5.83 41.55
C THR A 3 -76.22 6.63 41.00
N PHE A 4 -76.01 7.84 41.51
CA PHE A 4 -74.85 8.66 41.11
C PHE A 4 -73.55 8.03 41.55
N LEU A 5 -73.47 7.48 42.80
CA LEU A 5 -72.29 6.79 43.30
C LEU A 5 -71.99 5.50 42.51
N VAL A 6 -73.03 4.76 42.11
CA VAL A 6 -72.82 3.52 41.26
C VAL A 6 -72.32 3.90 39.86
N VAL A 7 -72.88 4.95 39.26
CA VAL A 7 -72.38 5.42 37.95
C VAL A 7 -70.94 5.94 38.03
N ALA A 8 -70.63 6.70 39.09
CA ALA A 8 -69.26 7.19 39.30
C ALA A 8 -68.27 6.02 39.52
N PHE A 9 -68.63 4.99 40.29
CA PHE A 9 -67.82 3.81 40.51
C PHE A 9 -67.63 3.00 39.23
N LEU A 10 -68.64 2.90 38.39
CA LEU A 10 -68.60 2.19 37.11
C LEU A 10 -67.69 2.95 36.09
N LEU A 11 -67.78 4.28 36.05
CA LEU A 11 -66.91 5.14 35.21
C LEU A 11 -65.44 5.03 35.68
N ILE A 12 -65.16 5.04 36.98
CA ILE A 12 -63.83 4.84 37.53
C ILE A 12 -63.32 3.42 37.16
N GLY A 13 -64.15 2.38 37.28
CA GLY A 13 -63.80 1.02 36.93
C GLY A 13 -63.44 0.86 35.44
N VAL A 14 -64.25 1.46 34.54
CA VAL A 14 -63.99 1.51 33.08
C VAL A 14 -62.71 2.28 32.80
N GLY A 15 -62.46 3.40 33.50
CA GLY A 15 -61.21 4.17 33.35
C GLY A 15 -59.99 3.39 33.78
N LEU A 16 -60.06 2.66 34.88
CA LEU A 16 -59.00 1.80 35.37
C LEU A 16 -58.72 0.62 34.41
N LEU A 17 -59.76 -0.02 33.88
CA LEU A 17 -59.65 -1.10 32.91
C LEU A 17 -58.97 -0.62 31.58
N ASN A 18 -59.32 0.59 31.14
CA ASN A 18 -58.72 1.16 29.93
C ASN A 18 -57.23 1.51 30.14
N GLN A 19 -56.84 1.92 31.33
CA GLN A 19 -55.40 2.15 31.68
C GLN A 19 -54.63 0.87 31.98
N SER A 20 -55.30 -0.25 32.23
CA SER A 20 -54.70 -1.54 32.53
C SER A 20 -54.14 -2.23 31.29
N ALA A 21 -54.75 -2.04 30.10
CA ALA A 21 -54.33 -2.70 28.88
C ALA A 21 -53.24 -1.88 28.15
N TYR A 22 -52.15 -2.53 27.74
CA TYR A 22 -51.13 -1.94 26.91
C TYR A 22 -50.69 -2.92 25.80
N ARG A 23 -50.30 -2.37 24.65
CA ARG A 23 -49.81 -3.13 23.52
C ARG A 23 -48.35 -2.88 23.29
N VAL A 24 -47.55 -3.96 23.11
CA VAL A 24 -46.16 -3.92 22.71
C VAL A 24 -46.09 -4.30 21.22
N LYS A 25 -45.48 -3.47 20.39
CA LYS A 25 -45.24 -3.73 18.98
C LYS A 25 -44.00 -4.63 18.82
N GLU A 26 -43.89 -5.33 17.68
CA GLU A 26 -42.71 -6.10 17.33
C GLU A 26 -41.42 -5.28 17.24
N THR A 27 -41.53 -3.99 16.93
CA THR A 27 -40.41 -3.03 16.87
C THR A 27 -40.01 -2.47 18.22
N GLU A 28 -40.79 -2.72 19.25
CA GLU A 28 -40.62 -2.19 20.59
C GLU A 28 -40.35 -3.33 21.57
N LYS A 29 -39.50 -3.09 22.56
CA LYS A 29 -39.44 -3.90 23.77
C LYS A 29 -40.00 -3.11 24.92
N ALA A 30 -40.56 -3.80 25.88
CA ALA A 30 -41.16 -3.17 27.05
C ALA A 30 -40.68 -3.85 28.31
N ILE A 31 -40.61 -3.06 29.40
CA ILE A 31 -40.36 -3.57 30.73
C ILE A 31 -41.52 -3.21 31.64
N LEU A 32 -41.73 -4.01 32.64
CA LEU A 32 -42.68 -3.78 33.69
C LEU A 32 -41.93 -3.46 34.97
N LEU A 33 -42.20 -2.26 35.47
CA LEU A 33 -41.71 -1.77 36.76
C LEU A 33 -42.84 -1.80 37.76
N GLU A 34 -42.59 -2.24 38.98
CA GLU A 34 -43.50 -2.14 40.13
C GLU A 34 -42.82 -1.31 41.20
N PHE A 35 -43.44 -0.18 41.53
CA PHE A 35 -42.88 0.81 42.47
C PHE A 35 -41.41 1.18 42.14
N GLY A 36 -41.04 1.19 40.86
CA GLY A 36 -39.69 1.52 40.41
C GLY A 36 -38.73 0.33 40.35
N ASN A 37 -39.11 -0.85 40.83
CA ASN A 37 -38.32 -2.07 40.73
C ASN A 37 -38.68 -2.87 39.48
N LEU A 38 -37.67 -3.39 38.82
CA LEU A 38 -37.83 -4.22 37.59
C LEU A 38 -38.38 -5.60 37.98
N ILE A 39 -39.62 -5.92 37.51
CA ILE A 39 -40.23 -7.25 37.72
C ILE A 39 -40.02 -8.14 36.48
N ASN A 40 -40.22 -7.56 35.30
CA ASN A 40 -40.08 -8.33 34.05
C ASN A 40 -39.31 -7.46 33.03
N ALA A 41 -38.14 -8.01 32.61
CA ALA A 41 -37.26 -7.35 31.67
C ALA A 41 -37.58 -7.62 30.22
N GLU A 42 -38.35 -8.66 29.91
CA GLU A 42 -38.56 -9.13 28.55
C GLU A 42 -40.04 -9.44 28.32
N ILE A 43 -40.79 -8.45 27.86
CA ILE A 43 -42.20 -8.60 27.54
C ILE A 43 -42.31 -8.82 26.02
N GLU A 44 -42.88 -9.96 25.62
CA GLU A 44 -43.08 -10.30 24.22
C GLU A 44 -44.05 -9.32 23.52
N PRO A 45 -43.96 -9.16 22.19
CA PRO A 45 -44.93 -8.37 21.42
C PRO A 45 -46.34 -8.92 21.59
N GLY A 46 -47.32 -8.03 21.81
CA GLY A 46 -48.69 -8.43 22.03
C GLY A 46 -49.48 -7.50 22.91
N LEU A 47 -50.67 -7.95 23.33
CA LEU A 47 -51.54 -7.28 24.28
C LEU A 47 -51.28 -7.78 25.70
N HIS A 48 -50.93 -6.91 26.61
CA HIS A 48 -50.67 -7.21 28.02
C HIS A 48 -51.49 -6.35 28.93
N PHE A 49 -51.61 -6.80 30.18
CA PHE A 49 -52.29 -6.08 31.23
C PHE A 49 -51.35 -5.72 32.37
N LYS A 50 -51.57 -4.54 32.92
CA LYS A 50 -50.82 -4.03 34.09
C LYS A 50 -51.75 -3.51 35.16
N LEU A 51 -51.29 -3.45 36.38
CA LEU A 51 -52.01 -2.77 37.48
C LEU A 51 -51.76 -1.25 37.39
N PRO A 52 -52.77 -0.44 37.08
CA PRO A 52 -52.58 0.96 36.67
C PRO A 52 -51.98 1.88 37.73
N ILE A 53 -51.93 1.52 38.99
CA ILE A 53 -51.40 2.35 40.06
C ILE A 53 -50.03 1.87 40.53
N ALA A 54 -49.83 0.55 40.57
CA ALA A 54 -48.61 -0.08 41.09
C ALA A 54 -47.54 -0.32 40.01
N GLN A 55 -47.99 -0.52 38.75
CA GLN A 55 -47.12 -0.95 37.69
C GLN A 55 -46.99 0.12 36.59
N GLU A 56 -45.75 0.41 36.23
CA GLU A 56 -45.37 1.28 35.11
C GLU A 56 -44.73 0.47 33.98
N VAL A 57 -45.17 0.71 32.75
CA VAL A 57 -44.56 0.08 31.57
C VAL A 57 -43.78 1.14 30.82
N LYS A 58 -42.49 0.87 30.62
CA LYS A 58 -41.63 1.68 29.75
C LYS A 58 -41.29 0.92 28.48
N LYS A 59 -41.46 1.59 27.34
CA LYS A 59 -41.20 1.06 26.02
C LYS A 59 -40.00 1.74 25.40
N PHE A 60 -39.21 1.00 24.63
CA PHE A 60 -38.08 1.52 23.88
C PHE A 60 -38.00 0.82 22.52
N ASP A 61 -37.29 1.45 21.57
CA ASP A 61 -37.09 0.91 20.24
C ASP A 61 -36.09 -0.26 20.27
N ALA A 62 -36.50 -1.43 19.76
CA ALA A 62 -35.68 -2.63 19.67
C ALA A 62 -34.88 -2.71 18.36
N ARG A 63 -35.14 -1.79 17.44
CA ARG A 63 -34.46 -1.75 16.14
C ARG A 63 -33.02 -1.25 16.27
N VAL A 64 -32.26 -1.43 15.21
CA VAL A 64 -30.94 -0.84 15.08
C VAL A 64 -31.09 0.67 14.88
N LEU A 65 -30.60 1.42 15.85
CA LEU A 65 -30.57 2.87 15.84
C LEU A 65 -29.25 3.38 15.28
N THR A 66 -29.24 4.61 14.78
CA THR A 66 -28.03 5.25 14.28
C THR A 66 -27.69 6.46 15.12
N LEU A 67 -26.51 6.48 15.67
CA LEU A 67 -25.90 7.67 16.26
C LEU A 67 -25.02 8.32 15.21
N ASP A 68 -25.34 9.56 14.84
CA ASP A 68 -24.55 10.39 13.95
C ASP A 68 -23.67 11.31 14.78
N SER A 69 -22.34 11.12 14.69
CA SER A 69 -21.38 11.96 15.38
C SER A 69 -20.99 13.11 14.44
N GLN A 70 -21.10 14.34 14.95
CA GLN A 70 -20.56 15.50 14.24
C GLN A 70 -19.04 15.42 14.18
N GLY A 71 -18.45 16.00 13.11
CA GLY A 71 -17.01 16.01 12.91
C GLY A 71 -16.23 16.60 14.07
N GLU A 72 -15.41 15.77 14.69
CA GLU A 72 -14.45 16.21 15.70
C GLU A 72 -13.03 16.19 15.15
N THR A 73 -12.17 17.03 15.75
CA THR A 73 -10.75 17.09 15.37
C THR A 73 -9.93 16.09 16.18
N TYR A 74 -9.23 15.23 15.47
CA TYR A 74 -8.31 14.23 16.02
C TYR A 74 -6.88 14.48 15.50
N TYR A 75 -5.88 14.10 16.29
CA TYR A 75 -4.47 14.22 15.90
C TYR A 75 -3.87 12.87 15.64
N THR A 76 -3.19 12.73 14.49
CA THR A 76 -2.45 11.53 14.12
C THR A 76 -1.14 11.40 14.92
N LEU A 77 -0.43 10.26 14.77
CA LEU A 77 0.91 10.04 15.32
C LEU A 77 1.88 11.19 14.97
N GLU A 78 1.76 11.70 13.74
CA GLU A 78 2.55 12.83 13.22
C GLU A 78 2.05 14.20 13.70
N LYS A 79 1.08 14.24 14.63
CA LYS A 79 0.43 15.48 15.13
C LYS A 79 -0.29 16.28 14.04
N LYS A 80 -0.69 15.66 12.94
CA LYS A 80 -1.50 16.28 11.89
C LYS A 80 -2.97 16.23 12.30
N PRO A 81 -3.71 17.36 12.29
CA PRO A 81 -5.13 17.40 12.65
C PRO A 81 -5.99 16.84 11.50
N LEU A 82 -6.95 16.00 11.85
CA LEU A 82 -7.97 15.45 10.96
C LEU A 82 -9.34 15.70 11.54
N ILE A 83 -10.29 16.18 10.74
CA ILE A 83 -11.71 16.25 11.09
C ILE A 83 -12.35 14.97 10.60
N VAL A 84 -12.89 14.19 11.54
CA VAL A 84 -13.49 12.89 11.23
C VAL A 84 -14.96 12.89 11.59
N ASP A 85 -15.81 12.69 10.59
CA ASP A 85 -17.23 12.43 10.76
C ASP A 85 -17.48 10.93 10.78
N SER A 86 -18.22 10.45 11.77
CA SER A 86 -18.53 9.05 11.93
C SER A 86 -19.99 8.79 12.27
N PHE A 87 -20.43 7.57 12.03
CA PHE A 87 -21.70 7.10 12.53
C PHE A 87 -21.55 5.72 13.14
N VAL A 88 -22.42 5.45 14.10
CA VAL A 88 -22.47 4.17 14.80
C VAL A 88 -23.87 3.62 14.74
N LYS A 89 -23.99 2.36 14.35
CA LYS A 89 -25.24 1.59 14.45
C LYS A 89 -25.21 0.76 15.73
N TRP A 90 -26.23 0.92 16.53
CA TRP A 90 -26.33 0.28 17.82
C TRP A 90 -27.76 -0.19 18.12
N ARG A 91 -27.90 -1.12 19.05
CA ARG A 91 -29.21 -1.56 19.57
C ARG A 91 -29.10 -1.93 21.04
N VAL A 92 -30.21 -1.96 21.73
CA VAL A 92 -30.28 -2.48 23.09
C VAL A 92 -30.23 -4.01 23.07
N ALA A 93 -29.17 -4.58 23.65
CA ALA A 93 -29.00 -6.03 23.77
C ALA A 93 -29.45 -6.55 25.13
N ASP A 94 -29.05 -5.89 26.20
CA ASP A 94 -29.39 -6.22 27.60
C ASP A 94 -30.21 -5.10 28.20
N ILE A 95 -31.46 -5.39 28.47
CA ILE A 95 -32.46 -4.40 28.94
C ILE A 95 -32.21 -4.02 30.40
N GLU A 96 -31.81 -4.96 31.23
CA GLU A 96 -31.54 -4.72 32.64
C GLU A 96 -30.37 -3.76 32.84
N ARG A 97 -29.27 -4.01 32.12
CA ARG A 97 -28.11 -3.12 32.10
C ARG A 97 -28.44 -1.75 31.50
N PHE A 98 -29.26 -1.75 30.43
CA PHE A 98 -29.72 -0.50 29.83
C PHE A 98 -30.53 0.35 30.82
N TYR A 99 -31.40 -0.27 31.60
CA TYR A 99 -32.17 0.40 32.64
C TYR A 99 -31.25 0.97 33.73
N THR A 100 -30.38 0.15 34.29
CA THR A 100 -29.49 0.57 35.39
C THR A 100 -28.49 1.62 34.95
N GLY A 101 -27.98 1.55 33.71
CA GLY A 101 -26.98 2.49 33.18
C GLY A 101 -27.56 3.83 32.69
N THR A 102 -28.76 3.79 32.06
CA THR A 102 -29.35 4.97 31.39
C THR A 102 -30.68 5.43 31.96
N SER A 103 -31.31 4.66 32.87
CA SER A 103 -32.67 4.89 33.35
C SER A 103 -33.70 4.96 32.21
N PHE A 104 -33.50 4.20 31.12
CA PHE A 104 -34.28 4.23 29.89
C PHE A 104 -34.25 5.56 29.13
N ASP A 105 -33.30 6.43 29.39
CA ASP A 105 -33.11 7.63 28.56
C ASP A 105 -32.19 7.30 27.37
N GLU A 106 -32.80 7.17 26.18
CA GLU A 106 -32.10 6.95 24.94
C GLU A 106 -31.08 8.06 24.63
N ARG A 107 -31.42 9.31 24.97
CA ARG A 107 -30.50 10.44 24.80
C ARG A 107 -29.26 10.31 25.70
N ARG A 108 -29.44 9.78 26.91
CA ARG A 108 -28.31 9.49 27.80
C ARG A 108 -27.44 8.38 27.25
N ALA A 109 -28.06 7.33 26.70
CA ALA A 109 -27.33 6.25 26.04
C ALA A 109 -26.53 6.76 24.83
N GLN A 110 -27.12 7.59 23.99
CA GLN A 110 -26.45 8.22 22.84
C GLN A 110 -25.27 9.10 23.26
N ARG A 111 -25.41 9.89 24.33
CA ARG A 111 -24.29 10.70 24.84
C ARG A 111 -23.13 9.82 25.32
N LEU A 112 -23.42 8.80 26.13
CA LEU A 112 -22.40 7.86 26.62
C LEU A 112 -21.71 7.13 25.46
N LEU A 113 -22.48 6.69 24.46
CA LEU A 113 -21.93 6.04 23.27
C LEU A 113 -21.06 7.02 22.48
N SER A 114 -21.50 8.25 22.26
CA SER A 114 -20.72 9.29 21.56
C SER A 114 -19.38 9.57 22.23
N GLU A 115 -19.38 9.74 23.57
CA GLU A 115 -18.15 9.94 24.34
C GLU A 115 -17.17 8.78 24.15
N ARG A 116 -17.65 7.53 24.22
CA ARG A 116 -16.82 6.35 24.02
C ARG A 116 -16.32 6.18 22.60
N VAL A 117 -17.15 6.53 21.61
CA VAL A 117 -16.75 6.54 20.19
C VAL A 117 -15.63 7.54 19.95
N ASN A 118 -15.79 8.76 20.49
CA ASN A 118 -14.78 9.82 20.36
C ASN A 118 -13.46 9.45 21.05
N GLU A 119 -13.54 8.86 22.26
CA GLU A 119 -12.37 8.33 22.96
C GLU A 119 -11.67 7.21 22.15
N GLY A 120 -12.44 6.25 21.65
CA GLY A 120 -11.94 5.15 20.85
C GLY A 120 -11.30 5.62 19.53
N LEU A 121 -11.95 6.55 18.80
CA LEU A 121 -11.38 7.17 17.59
C LEU A 121 -10.09 7.91 17.92
N ARG A 122 -10.05 8.68 18.99
CA ARG A 122 -8.83 9.40 19.42
C ARG A 122 -7.68 8.43 19.68
N ASN A 123 -7.93 7.35 20.39
CA ASN A 123 -6.93 6.34 20.70
C ASN A 123 -6.43 5.60 19.46
N GLN A 124 -7.32 5.30 18.52
CA GLN A 124 -6.96 4.58 17.28
C GLN A 124 -6.23 5.49 16.28
N ILE A 125 -6.65 6.74 16.13
CA ILE A 125 -6.05 7.70 15.18
C ILE A 125 -4.69 8.19 15.68
N SER A 126 -4.53 8.42 16.99
CA SER A 126 -3.27 8.92 17.57
C SER A 126 -2.08 7.96 17.44
N ARG A 127 -2.33 6.69 17.18
CA ARG A 127 -1.31 5.64 17.01
C ARG A 127 -0.93 5.37 15.58
N ARG A 128 -1.59 6.03 14.60
CA ARG A 128 -1.45 5.78 13.17
C ARG A 128 -1.01 7.03 12.42
N GLU A 129 -0.33 6.82 11.31
CA GLU A 129 0.02 7.88 10.39
C GLU A 129 -1.22 8.32 9.57
N MET A 130 -1.19 9.56 9.08
CA MET A 130 -2.30 10.13 8.33
C MET A 130 -2.67 9.29 7.09
N TYR A 131 -1.66 8.73 6.40
CA TYR A 131 -1.89 7.89 5.23
C TYR A 131 -2.63 6.60 5.56
N GLU A 132 -2.32 5.96 6.67
CA GLU A 132 -2.99 4.73 7.13
C GLU A 132 -4.45 4.97 7.45
N VAL A 133 -4.75 6.12 8.07
CA VAL A 133 -6.12 6.52 8.43
C VAL A 133 -6.96 6.83 7.18
N ILE A 134 -6.36 7.47 6.15
CA ILE A 134 -7.10 7.91 4.96
C ILE A 134 -7.26 6.78 3.92
N SER A 135 -6.24 5.99 3.65
CA SER A 135 -6.21 5.12 2.47
C SER A 135 -5.84 3.65 2.70
N GLY A 136 -5.16 3.29 3.80
CA GLY A 136 -4.55 1.97 3.88
C GLY A 136 -5.31 0.94 4.71
N GLN A 137 -5.70 1.28 5.94
CA GLN A 137 -6.17 0.31 6.95
C GLN A 137 -7.49 0.74 7.61
N ARG A 138 -8.27 1.57 6.93
CA ARG A 138 -9.50 2.13 7.46
C ARG A 138 -10.49 1.06 7.93
N ASP A 139 -10.69 0.01 7.14
CA ASP A 139 -11.64 -1.05 7.47
C ASP A 139 -11.18 -1.86 8.69
N GLN A 140 -9.89 -2.12 8.81
CA GLN A 140 -9.31 -2.80 9.96
C GLN A 140 -9.45 -1.95 11.22
N LEU A 141 -9.14 -0.65 11.13
CA LEU A 141 -9.31 0.30 12.23
C LEU A 141 -10.76 0.33 12.72
N MET A 142 -11.73 0.37 11.81
CA MET A 142 -13.15 0.37 12.16
C MET A 142 -13.59 -0.95 12.79
N ALA A 143 -13.06 -2.08 12.34
CA ALA A 143 -13.37 -3.39 12.91
C ALA A 143 -12.81 -3.53 14.34
N GLU A 144 -11.59 -3.08 14.59
CA GLU A 144 -10.98 -3.04 15.92
C GLU A 144 -11.77 -2.13 16.86
N LEU A 145 -12.06 -0.90 16.41
CA LEU A 145 -12.86 0.06 17.18
C LEU A 145 -14.24 -0.48 17.52
N ARG A 146 -14.95 -1.09 16.57
CA ARG A 146 -16.24 -1.73 16.80
C ARG A 146 -16.16 -2.80 17.88
N LYS A 147 -15.14 -3.67 17.82
CA LYS A 147 -14.94 -4.76 18.79
C LYS A 147 -14.73 -4.23 20.21
N ASP A 148 -13.87 -3.22 20.33
CA ASP A 148 -13.54 -2.62 21.62
C ASP A 148 -14.76 -1.88 22.21
N LEU A 149 -15.48 -1.12 21.38
CA LEU A 149 -16.69 -0.42 21.79
C LEU A 149 -17.83 -1.39 22.16
N ASP A 150 -18.04 -2.46 21.38
CA ASP A 150 -19.08 -3.45 21.68
C ASP A 150 -18.83 -4.12 23.05
N ALA A 151 -17.59 -4.50 23.34
CA ALA A 151 -17.24 -5.09 24.62
C ALA A 151 -17.55 -4.14 25.80
N VAL A 152 -17.10 -2.89 25.73
CA VAL A 152 -17.30 -1.89 26.79
C VAL A 152 -18.76 -1.50 26.95
N MET A 153 -19.47 -1.25 25.84
CA MET A 153 -20.85 -0.79 25.89
C MET A 153 -21.83 -1.89 26.28
N ARG A 154 -21.54 -3.14 25.91
CA ARG A 154 -22.33 -4.28 26.31
C ARG A 154 -22.24 -4.55 27.82
N GLU A 155 -21.04 -4.38 28.38
CA GLU A 155 -20.81 -4.60 29.80
C GLU A 155 -21.35 -3.44 30.66
N SER A 156 -21.13 -2.19 30.24
CA SER A 156 -21.45 -1.01 31.05
C SER A 156 -22.90 -0.55 30.96
N VAL A 157 -23.52 -0.64 29.77
CA VAL A 157 -24.84 -0.05 29.47
C VAL A 157 -25.79 -1.02 28.80
N GLY A 158 -25.35 -2.25 28.46
CA GLY A 158 -26.19 -3.25 27.77
C GLY A 158 -26.48 -2.92 26.31
N LEU A 159 -25.65 -2.11 25.67
CA LEU A 159 -25.77 -1.75 24.25
C LEU A 159 -24.88 -2.65 23.39
N GLU A 160 -25.40 -3.13 22.27
CA GLU A 160 -24.64 -3.81 21.24
C GLU A 160 -24.27 -2.81 20.13
N VAL A 161 -22.97 -2.70 19.84
CA VAL A 161 -22.46 -1.91 18.72
C VAL A 161 -22.40 -2.79 17.47
N VAL A 162 -23.35 -2.60 16.57
CA VAL A 162 -23.50 -3.41 15.35
C VAL A 162 -22.45 -3.05 14.32
N ASP A 163 -22.25 -1.73 14.07
CA ASP A 163 -21.30 -1.23 13.06
C ASP A 163 -20.79 0.16 13.44
N VAL A 164 -19.54 0.44 13.10
CA VAL A 164 -18.92 1.76 13.24
C VAL A 164 -18.26 2.10 11.93
N ARG A 165 -18.61 3.28 11.37
CA ARG A 165 -18.00 3.74 10.11
C ARG A 165 -17.69 5.22 10.13
N VAL A 166 -16.61 5.55 9.47
CA VAL A 166 -16.26 6.94 9.14
C VAL A 166 -16.97 7.32 7.85
N LYS A 167 -17.69 8.45 7.88
CA LYS A 167 -18.35 9.05 6.70
C LYS A 167 -17.36 9.83 5.87
N LYS A 168 -16.58 10.69 6.54
CA LYS A 168 -15.71 11.66 5.90
C LYS A 168 -14.51 11.94 6.78
N ILE A 169 -13.36 12.15 6.15
CA ILE A 169 -12.14 12.61 6.79
C ILE A 169 -11.67 13.84 6.03
N ASP A 170 -11.60 14.97 6.71
CA ASP A 170 -11.15 16.24 6.16
C ASP A 170 -9.96 16.79 6.93
N LEU A 171 -9.23 17.68 6.29
CA LEU A 171 -8.25 18.54 6.95
C LEU A 171 -8.93 19.86 7.35
N PRO A 172 -8.63 20.41 8.54
CA PRO A 172 -9.05 21.76 8.88
C PRO A 172 -8.63 22.76 7.81
N SER A 173 -9.53 23.69 7.43
CA SER A 173 -9.29 24.65 6.36
C SER A 173 -8.07 25.54 6.60
N GLU A 174 -7.78 25.85 7.87
CA GLU A 174 -6.69 26.75 8.28
C GLU A 174 -5.30 26.14 8.04
N VAL A 175 -5.19 24.81 8.07
CA VAL A 175 -3.90 24.11 7.91
C VAL A 175 -3.78 23.35 6.59
N SER A 176 -4.87 23.26 5.86
CA SER A 176 -4.98 22.45 4.64
C SER A 176 -3.93 22.84 3.59
N THR A 177 -3.81 24.14 3.27
CA THR A 177 -2.86 24.63 2.27
C THR A 177 -1.41 24.32 2.68
N THR A 178 -1.04 24.64 3.93
CA THR A 178 0.32 24.40 4.44
C THR A 178 0.68 22.91 4.48
N VAL A 179 -0.30 22.04 4.84
CA VAL A 179 -0.10 20.59 4.83
C VAL A 179 0.07 20.07 3.42
N TYR A 180 -0.73 20.53 2.44
CA TYR A 180 -0.57 20.15 1.04
C TYR A 180 0.77 20.60 0.45
N GLU A 181 1.19 21.83 0.71
CA GLU A 181 2.49 22.35 0.28
C GLU A 181 3.65 21.52 0.85
N ARG A 182 3.57 21.20 2.13
CA ARG A 182 4.56 20.34 2.80
C ARG A 182 4.58 18.94 2.20
N MET A 183 3.41 18.31 2.01
CA MET A 183 3.32 16.99 1.39
C MET A 183 3.89 16.98 -0.03
N ASN A 184 3.59 18.01 -0.83
CA ASN A 184 4.16 18.14 -2.16
C ASN A 184 5.69 18.26 -2.10
N SER A 185 6.22 19.08 -1.19
CA SER A 185 7.68 19.23 -1.00
C SER A 185 8.33 17.92 -0.56
N GLU A 186 7.74 17.18 0.38
CA GLU A 186 8.22 15.86 0.81
C GLU A 186 8.24 14.86 -0.36
N ARG A 187 7.18 14.82 -1.19
CA ARG A 187 7.12 13.98 -2.39
C ARG A 187 8.12 14.36 -3.47
N GLU A 188 8.38 15.66 -3.64
CA GLU A 188 9.42 16.12 -4.57
C GLU A 188 10.82 15.73 -4.11
N ILE A 189 11.10 15.77 -2.81
CA ILE A 189 12.38 15.32 -2.24
C ILE A 189 12.55 13.82 -2.49
N GLU A 190 11.56 13.02 -2.17
CA GLU A 190 11.55 11.56 -2.40
C GLU A 190 11.76 11.23 -3.89
N ALA A 191 11.01 11.90 -4.77
CA ALA A 191 11.16 11.73 -6.21
C ALA A 191 12.55 12.14 -6.74
N ARG A 192 13.17 13.19 -6.20
CA ARG A 192 14.55 13.58 -6.53
C ARG A 192 15.55 12.54 -6.06
N GLN A 193 15.36 11.98 -4.87
CA GLN A 193 16.20 10.92 -4.35
C GLN A 193 16.17 9.68 -5.25
N TYR A 194 14.98 9.16 -5.59
CA TYR A 194 14.86 8.01 -6.49
C TYR A 194 15.45 8.26 -7.88
N ARG A 195 15.31 9.49 -8.41
CA ARG A 195 15.95 9.85 -9.70
C ARG A 195 17.47 9.86 -9.58
N ALA A 196 18.03 10.39 -8.48
CA ALA A 196 19.48 10.43 -8.25
C ALA A 196 20.06 9.01 -8.10
N GLU A 197 19.40 8.14 -7.32
CA GLU A 197 19.76 6.73 -7.18
C GLU A 197 19.68 5.99 -8.53
N GLY A 198 18.63 6.22 -9.30
CA GLY A 198 18.48 5.66 -10.64
C GLY A 198 19.58 6.13 -11.61
N GLN A 199 19.98 7.40 -11.54
CA GLN A 199 21.09 7.95 -12.34
C GLN A 199 22.44 7.34 -11.92
N GLU A 200 22.70 7.22 -10.62
CA GLU A 200 23.91 6.58 -10.10
C GLU A 200 24.03 5.12 -10.60
N GLN A 201 22.95 4.34 -10.46
CA GLN A 201 22.92 2.96 -10.95
C GLN A 201 23.13 2.88 -12.47
N ALA A 202 22.49 3.77 -13.22
CA ALA A 202 22.65 3.82 -14.67
C ALA A 202 24.09 4.16 -15.09
N LEU A 203 24.76 5.10 -14.40
CA LEU A 203 26.17 5.43 -14.64
C LEU A 203 27.09 4.25 -14.29
N ALA A 204 26.84 3.58 -13.16
CA ALA A 204 27.62 2.42 -12.74
C ALA A 204 27.51 1.26 -13.75
N ILE A 205 26.29 0.98 -14.26
CA ILE A 205 26.06 -0.05 -15.27
C ILE A 205 26.74 0.32 -16.60
N ARG A 206 26.63 1.58 -17.06
CA ARG A 206 27.30 2.03 -18.27
C ARG A 206 28.81 1.95 -18.17
N ALA A 207 29.40 2.48 -17.08
CA ALA A 207 30.84 2.41 -16.86
C ALA A 207 31.38 0.98 -16.80
N LYS A 208 30.60 0.06 -16.21
CA LYS A 208 30.95 -1.38 -16.23
C LYS A 208 30.90 -1.95 -17.65
N ALA A 209 29.83 -1.68 -18.40
CA ALA A 209 29.67 -2.16 -19.78
C ALA A 209 30.77 -1.60 -20.70
N ASP A 210 31.09 -0.31 -20.57
CA ASP A 210 32.17 0.34 -21.37
C ASP A 210 33.53 -0.31 -21.04
N ARG A 211 33.81 -0.52 -19.75
CA ARG A 211 35.03 -1.23 -19.34
C ARG A 211 35.08 -2.65 -19.89
N ASP A 212 34.00 -3.40 -19.75
CA ASP A 212 33.94 -4.78 -20.22
C ASP A 212 34.08 -4.85 -21.74
N SER A 213 33.52 -3.89 -22.50
CA SER A 213 33.71 -3.74 -23.95
C SER A 213 35.19 -3.56 -24.30
N VAL A 214 35.87 -2.60 -23.64
CA VAL A 214 37.31 -2.34 -23.89
C VAL A 214 38.14 -3.56 -23.55
N VAL A 215 37.85 -4.28 -22.49
CA VAL A 215 38.56 -5.52 -22.13
C VAL A 215 38.37 -6.60 -23.18
N ILE A 216 37.12 -6.83 -23.62
CA ILE A 216 36.83 -7.82 -24.67
C ILE A 216 37.54 -7.48 -25.95
N GLU A 217 37.51 -6.19 -26.39
CA GLU A 217 38.21 -5.75 -27.59
C GLU A 217 39.74 -5.97 -27.52
N ALA A 218 40.32 -5.60 -26.37
CA ALA A 218 41.76 -5.77 -26.11
C ALA A 218 42.16 -7.25 -26.06
N GLU A 219 41.34 -8.11 -25.48
CA GLU A 219 41.58 -9.55 -25.46
C GLU A 219 41.45 -10.18 -26.87
N ALA A 220 40.42 -9.75 -27.60
CA ALA A 220 40.24 -10.21 -28.99
C ALA A 220 41.40 -9.77 -29.90
N TYR A 221 41.85 -8.51 -29.74
CA TYR A 221 43.01 -8.00 -30.45
C TYR A 221 44.30 -8.79 -30.09
N ARG A 222 44.55 -9.00 -28.81
CA ARG A 222 45.68 -9.78 -28.33
C ARG A 222 45.67 -11.21 -28.94
N GLU A 223 44.50 -11.86 -28.90
CA GLU A 223 44.38 -13.22 -29.45
C GLU A 223 44.57 -13.24 -30.98
N SER A 224 44.05 -12.24 -31.69
CA SER A 224 44.27 -12.08 -33.15
C SER A 224 45.76 -11.90 -33.46
N GLU A 225 46.48 -11.04 -32.77
CA GLU A 225 47.91 -10.84 -32.96
C GLU A 225 48.73 -12.11 -32.62
N ARG A 226 48.32 -12.82 -31.57
CA ARG A 226 48.94 -14.10 -31.23
C ARG A 226 48.79 -15.13 -32.30
N LEU A 227 47.55 -15.33 -32.81
CA LEU A 227 47.25 -16.26 -33.90
C LEU A 227 48.00 -15.89 -35.19
N ARG A 228 48.08 -14.57 -35.46
CA ARG A 228 48.87 -14.07 -36.63
C ARG A 228 50.36 -14.39 -36.45
N GLY A 229 50.89 -14.07 -35.25
CA GLY A 229 52.29 -14.39 -34.95
C GLY A 229 52.64 -15.88 -34.98
N ASP A 230 51.73 -16.73 -34.46
CA ASP A 230 51.89 -18.19 -34.52
C ASP A 230 51.81 -18.68 -36.01
N GLY A 231 50.91 -18.11 -36.81
CA GLY A 231 50.81 -18.38 -38.23
C GLY A 231 52.06 -17.97 -38.99
N ASP A 232 52.59 -16.78 -38.75
CA ASP A 232 53.80 -16.28 -39.37
C ASP A 232 55.05 -17.13 -38.98
N ALA A 233 55.09 -17.53 -37.71
CA ALA A 233 56.17 -18.42 -37.21
C ALA A 233 56.12 -19.80 -37.89
N MET A 234 54.92 -20.41 -38.01
CA MET A 234 54.73 -21.68 -38.69
C MET A 234 55.09 -21.56 -40.20
N ALA A 235 54.66 -20.47 -40.83
CA ALA A 235 55.01 -20.22 -42.21
C ALA A 235 56.53 -20.10 -42.42
N ALA A 236 57.18 -19.31 -41.54
CA ALA A 236 58.66 -19.18 -41.55
C ALA A 236 59.38 -20.51 -41.34
N GLU A 237 58.88 -21.34 -40.41
CA GLU A 237 59.45 -22.67 -40.16
C GLU A 237 59.29 -23.60 -41.38
N ILE A 238 58.09 -23.64 -41.99
CA ILE A 238 57.83 -24.44 -43.19
C ILE A 238 58.72 -23.95 -44.33
N TYR A 239 58.81 -22.65 -44.56
CA TYR A 239 59.70 -22.12 -45.57
C TYR A 239 61.17 -22.43 -45.26
N ALA A 240 61.66 -22.23 -44.06
CA ALA A 240 63.03 -22.55 -43.69
C ALA A 240 63.36 -24.02 -43.90
N SER A 241 62.46 -24.93 -43.54
CA SER A 241 62.64 -26.35 -43.71
C SER A 241 62.69 -26.78 -45.20
N ALA A 242 61.78 -26.17 -45.99
CA ALA A 242 61.72 -26.43 -47.43
C ALA A 242 62.97 -25.87 -48.18
N TYR A 243 63.44 -24.70 -47.81
CA TYR A 243 64.54 -24.03 -48.44
C TYR A 243 65.93 -24.57 -48.03
N SER A 244 66.03 -25.18 -46.83
CA SER A 244 67.23 -25.86 -46.43
C SER A 244 67.56 -27.11 -47.26
N GLN A 245 66.61 -27.64 -48.06
CA GLN A 245 66.79 -28.77 -48.92
C GLN A 245 67.52 -28.37 -50.24
N ASP A 246 67.27 -27.16 -50.77
CA ASP A 246 67.98 -26.62 -51.94
C ASP A 246 68.11 -25.08 -51.80
N PRO A 247 69.19 -24.59 -51.24
CA PRO A 247 69.38 -23.17 -51.03
C PRO A 247 69.59 -22.33 -52.27
N GLU A 248 70.12 -22.98 -53.31
CA GLU A 248 70.40 -22.30 -54.58
C GLU A 248 69.13 -22.09 -55.37
N PHE A 249 68.24 -23.09 -55.45
CA PHE A 249 66.93 -22.99 -56.06
C PHE A 249 66.07 -21.94 -55.26
N TYR A 250 66.17 -21.93 -53.98
CA TYR A 250 65.43 -20.90 -53.15
C TYR A 250 65.93 -19.50 -53.49
N GLY A 251 67.22 -19.29 -53.52
CA GLY A 251 67.79 -17.98 -53.88
C GLY A 251 67.25 -17.49 -55.21
N PHE A 252 67.22 -18.38 -56.24
CA PHE A 252 66.65 -18.13 -57.55
C PHE A 252 65.14 -17.77 -57.48
N TYR A 253 64.33 -18.60 -56.84
CA TYR A 253 62.90 -18.42 -56.67
C TYR A 253 62.55 -17.11 -56.00
N ARG A 254 63.23 -16.79 -54.90
CA ARG A 254 63.04 -15.55 -54.17
C ARG A 254 63.41 -14.32 -54.96
N SER A 255 64.49 -14.39 -55.76
CA SER A 255 64.92 -13.29 -56.62
C SER A 255 63.88 -13.01 -57.72
N ILE A 256 63.32 -14.03 -58.34
CA ILE A 256 62.31 -13.89 -59.37
C ILE A 256 61.01 -13.24 -58.73
N ASN A 257 60.58 -13.73 -57.58
CA ASN A 257 59.40 -13.13 -56.90
C ASN A 257 59.66 -11.67 -56.48
N ALA A 258 60.83 -11.36 -55.96
CA ALA A 258 61.25 -10.03 -55.65
C ALA A 258 61.29 -9.14 -56.89
N TYR A 259 61.73 -9.63 -58.03
CA TYR A 259 61.68 -8.87 -59.28
C TYR A 259 60.20 -8.58 -59.66
N GLY A 260 59.31 -9.55 -59.55
CA GLY A 260 57.88 -9.39 -59.85
C GLY A 260 57.20 -8.29 -58.97
N GLU A 261 57.58 -8.23 -57.71
CA GLU A 261 57.05 -7.22 -56.81
C GLU A 261 57.67 -5.83 -57.05
N VAL A 262 59.01 -5.73 -57.22
CA VAL A 262 59.70 -4.43 -57.39
C VAL A 262 59.35 -3.81 -58.75
N PHE A 263 59.12 -4.61 -59.80
CA PHE A 263 58.82 -4.10 -61.15
C PHE A 263 57.32 -4.04 -61.43
N LYS A 264 56.48 -4.11 -60.43
CA LYS A 264 54.99 -4.12 -60.54
C LYS A 264 54.46 -2.73 -60.95
N ASP A 265 55.01 -1.68 -60.41
CA ASP A 265 54.55 -0.31 -60.65
C ASP A 265 55.38 0.35 -61.76
N LYS A 266 54.69 0.83 -62.79
CA LYS A 266 55.31 1.44 -64.02
C LYS A 266 55.72 2.90 -63.78
N GLY A 267 55.55 3.47 -62.60
CA GLY A 267 55.81 4.87 -62.30
C GLY A 267 57.13 5.15 -61.58
N ASP A 268 57.82 4.14 -61.09
CA ASP A 268 58.99 4.30 -60.28
C ASP A 268 60.29 4.42 -61.12
N LEU A 269 61.13 5.37 -60.74
CA LEU A 269 62.46 5.50 -61.37
C LEU A 269 63.44 4.63 -60.58
N LEU A 270 63.89 3.57 -61.20
CA LEU A 270 64.86 2.64 -60.60
C LEU A 270 66.28 3.05 -61.04
N VAL A 271 67.11 3.31 -60.09
CA VAL A 271 68.55 3.44 -60.25
C VAL A 271 69.18 2.09 -59.91
N LEU A 272 69.66 1.38 -60.88
CA LEU A 272 70.14 0.01 -60.71
C LEU A 272 71.65 0.00 -60.86
N ASP A 273 72.30 -0.75 -59.95
CA ASP A 273 73.70 -1.18 -60.09
C ASP A 273 73.66 -2.60 -60.67
N PRO A 274 74.14 -2.76 -61.95
CA PRO A 274 74.10 -4.04 -62.66
C PRO A 274 74.91 -5.15 -61.95
N ASP A 275 75.94 -4.79 -61.21
CA ASP A 275 76.82 -5.75 -60.49
C ASP A 275 76.32 -6.16 -59.10
N SER A 276 75.12 -5.75 -58.70
CA SER A 276 74.57 -6.09 -57.42
C SER A 276 74.10 -7.53 -57.34
N ASP A 277 74.27 -8.17 -56.24
CA ASP A 277 73.80 -9.53 -55.90
C ASP A 277 72.29 -9.74 -56.22
N PHE A 278 71.51 -8.67 -56.19
CA PHE A 278 70.07 -8.69 -56.50
C PHE A 278 69.79 -9.08 -57.94
N PHE A 279 70.65 -8.71 -58.93
CA PHE A 279 70.47 -9.04 -60.38
C PHE A 279 71.22 -10.27 -60.84
N LYS A 280 71.94 -10.99 -59.98
CA LYS A 280 72.74 -12.17 -60.23
C LYS A 280 72.02 -13.19 -61.17
N TYR A 281 70.76 -13.45 -60.90
CA TYR A 281 69.96 -14.41 -61.67
C TYR A 281 69.28 -13.82 -62.89
N LEU A 282 69.21 -12.46 -63.01
CA LEU A 282 68.74 -11.83 -64.25
C LEU A 282 69.80 -11.81 -65.32
N GLU A 283 71.09 -11.66 -64.97
CA GLU A 283 72.20 -11.57 -65.84
C GLU A 283 72.69 -12.96 -66.30
N SER A 284 72.79 -13.90 -65.36
CA SER A 284 73.45 -15.21 -65.67
C SER A 284 72.52 -16.31 -66.13
N GLY A 285 71.20 -16.06 -66.09
CA GLY A 285 70.25 -17.18 -66.28
C GLY A 285 70.38 -18.21 -65.17
N ILE A 286 69.64 -19.30 -65.24
CA ILE A 286 69.74 -20.38 -64.24
C ILE A 286 71.19 -20.96 -64.38
N ALA A 287 71.91 -20.80 -63.27
CA ALA A 287 73.21 -21.45 -63.13
C ALA A 287 73.05 -22.97 -63.35
N LYS A 288 73.88 -23.56 -64.07
CA LYS A 288 73.94 -25.02 -64.46
C LYS A 288 73.83 -25.91 -63.26
#